data_6d7d8c9045cb9c370fcb9f72623737b5
#
_entry.id   6d7d8c9045cb9c370fcb9f72623737b5
#
_cell.length_a   1.000
_cell.length_b   1.000
_cell.length_c   1.000
_cell.angle_alpha   90.00
_cell.angle_beta   90.00
_cell.angle_gamma   90.00
#
_symmetry.space_group_name_H-M   'P 1'
#
loop_
_entity.id
_entity.type
_entity.pdbx_description
1 polymer ?
#
loop_
_entity_poly.entity_id
_entity_poly.type
_entity_poly.pdbx_seq_one_letter_code
_entity_poly.pdbx_strand_id
1 'polypeptide(L)'
;MPTKIEHRLGVKAPASVVWDVVHDLDRWREWNPLYPEVAGRIGYGETLKLRLMLPNQPETELLATVTDWTPNEAIHWRTSHVGGFVRTVRYLEIEAMSDVGCIFSNGEIFSGVLSGAVVRRLKPSLRQGFAALGEAVRDRAEALWREQAQATTLGAP
;
A
#
# COMPACT_ATOMS: atom_id res chain seq x y z
N MET A 1 -11.09 -5.38 -20.79
CA MET A 1 -10.54 -6.32 -19.78
C MET A 1 -9.77 -5.54 -18.72
N PRO A 2 -10.03 -5.76 -17.42
CA PRO A 2 -9.23 -5.16 -16.36
C PRO A 2 -7.79 -5.64 -16.42
N THR A 3 -6.87 -4.76 -16.07
CA THR A 3 -5.44 -5.09 -16.00
C THR A 3 -4.96 -4.92 -14.57
N LYS A 4 -4.26 -5.91 -14.06
CA LYS A 4 -3.71 -5.91 -12.70
C LYS A 4 -2.20 -5.80 -12.73
N ILE A 5 -1.65 -4.89 -11.92
CA ILE A 5 -0.21 -4.80 -11.66
C ILE A 5 -0.02 -5.01 -10.17
N GLU A 6 0.84 -5.94 -9.79
CA GLU A 6 1.01 -6.34 -8.38
C GLU A 6 2.46 -6.63 -8.06
N HIS A 7 2.84 -6.31 -6.83
CA HIS A 7 4.11 -6.73 -6.24
C HIS A 7 3.82 -7.47 -4.93
N ARG A 8 4.48 -8.60 -4.72
CA ARG A 8 4.34 -9.43 -3.52
C ARG A 8 5.72 -9.76 -2.96
N LEU A 9 5.83 -9.78 -1.64
CA LEU A 9 7.06 -10.21 -0.97
C LEU A 9 6.75 -10.78 0.42
N GLY A 10 7.68 -11.62 0.90
CA GLY A 10 7.63 -12.13 2.26
C GLY A 10 8.13 -11.09 3.26
N VAL A 11 7.50 -11.07 4.44
CA VAL A 11 7.86 -10.19 5.55
C VAL A 11 8.10 -11.06 6.79
N LYS A 12 9.23 -10.89 7.44
CA LYS A 12 9.59 -11.62 8.66
C LYS A 12 9.07 -10.88 9.89
N ALA A 13 7.77 -10.73 9.95
CA ALA A 13 7.04 -10.12 11.04
C ALA A 13 5.59 -10.61 11.00
N PRO A 14 4.88 -10.58 12.14
CA PRO A 14 3.46 -10.93 12.17
C PRO A 14 2.61 -10.00 11.29
N ALA A 15 1.49 -10.51 10.78
CA ALA A 15 0.55 -9.72 10.00
C ALA A 15 0.07 -8.46 10.75
N SER A 16 -0.11 -8.56 12.07
CA SER A 16 -0.51 -7.42 12.90
C SER A 16 0.52 -6.28 12.89
N VAL A 17 1.80 -6.61 12.83
CA VAL A 17 2.86 -5.59 12.77
C VAL A 17 2.87 -4.89 11.40
N VAL A 18 2.68 -5.65 10.32
CA VAL A 18 2.52 -5.07 8.99
C VAL A 18 1.29 -4.18 8.92
N TRP A 19 0.18 -4.63 9.53
CA TRP A 19 -1.05 -3.84 9.63
C TRP A 19 -0.80 -2.49 10.33
N ASP A 20 -0.09 -2.51 11.46
CA ASP A 20 0.24 -1.27 12.19
C ASP A 20 1.02 -0.29 11.31
N VAL A 21 1.92 -0.80 10.47
CA VAL A 21 2.68 0.04 9.53
C VAL A 21 1.78 0.66 8.47
N VAL A 22 0.94 -0.14 7.82
CA VAL A 22 0.14 0.34 6.68
C VAL A 22 -1.10 1.11 7.09
N HIS A 23 -1.65 0.84 8.27
CA HIS A 23 -2.86 1.49 8.75
C HIS A 23 -2.58 2.88 9.35
N ASP A 24 -1.40 3.13 9.86
CA ASP A 24 -1.03 4.40 10.49
C ASP A 24 -0.63 5.43 9.44
N LEU A 25 -1.63 6.07 8.85
CA LEU A 25 -1.45 7.03 7.77
C LEU A 25 -0.60 8.25 8.18
N ASP A 26 -0.68 8.66 9.44
CA ASP A 26 0.04 9.84 9.93
C ASP A 26 1.56 9.65 9.87
N ARG A 27 2.01 8.42 9.88
CA ARG A 27 3.44 8.09 9.81
C ARG A 27 3.93 7.70 8.42
N TRP A 28 3.07 7.69 7.40
CA TRP A 28 3.50 7.39 6.04
C TRP A 28 4.61 8.33 5.56
N ARG A 29 4.60 9.57 5.97
CA ARG A 29 5.66 10.55 5.62
C ARG A 29 7.04 10.16 6.13
N GLU A 30 7.14 9.26 7.09
CA GLU A 30 8.42 8.81 7.65
C GLU A 30 9.07 7.71 6.81
N TRP A 31 8.27 6.95 6.04
CA TRP A 31 8.80 5.77 5.37
C TRP A 31 8.25 5.50 3.97
N ASN A 32 7.09 6.04 3.62
CA ASN A 32 6.38 5.64 2.39
C ASN A 32 6.95 6.38 1.16
N PRO A 33 7.66 5.68 0.25
CA PRO A 33 8.25 6.33 -0.91
C PRO A 33 7.25 6.64 -2.02
N LEU A 34 6.09 5.98 -2.02
CA LEU A 34 5.09 6.11 -3.06
C LEU A 34 4.04 7.17 -2.70
N TYR A 35 3.63 7.23 -1.44
CA TYR A 35 2.66 8.19 -0.91
C TYR A 35 3.24 8.91 0.29
N PRO A 36 4.15 9.88 0.07
CA PRO A 36 4.82 10.56 1.20
C PRO A 36 3.89 11.46 2.00
N GLU A 37 2.74 11.82 1.44
CA GLU A 37 1.73 12.59 2.16
C GLU A 37 0.35 12.00 1.90
N VAL A 38 -0.42 11.86 2.96
CA VAL A 38 -1.82 11.41 2.91
C VAL A 38 -2.62 12.17 3.96
N ALA A 39 -3.82 12.59 3.60
CA ALA A 39 -4.79 13.17 4.51
C ALA A 39 -6.07 12.34 4.45
N GLY A 40 -6.70 12.12 5.60
CA GLY A 40 -7.90 11.30 5.72
C GLY A 40 -7.70 10.16 6.71
N ARG A 41 -8.63 9.22 6.70
CA ARG A 41 -8.56 8.05 7.58
C ARG A 41 -9.10 6.82 6.87
N ILE A 42 -8.71 5.64 7.35
CA ILE A 42 -9.20 4.38 6.84
C ILE A 42 -10.59 4.14 7.43
N GLY A 43 -11.60 4.15 6.57
CA GLY A 43 -12.99 3.90 6.93
C GLY A 43 -13.83 3.84 5.67
N TYR A 44 -14.93 3.11 5.68
CA TYR A 44 -15.81 2.95 4.50
C TYR A 44 -16.32 4.30 4.02
N GLY A 45 -16.13 4.56 2.72
CA GLY A 45 -16.58 5.79 2.09
C GLY A 45 -15.75 7.02 2.41
N GLU A 46 -14.73 6.90 3.25
CA GLU A 46 -13.85 8.02 3.58
C GLU A 46 -12.98 8.39 2.38
N THR A 47 -12.73 9.69 2.23
CA THR A 47 -11.87 10.20 1.17
C THR A 47 -10.44 10.34 1.67
N LEU A 48 -9.50 9.79 0.92
CA LEU A 48 -8.07 10.00 1.13
C LEU A 48 -7.56 10.97 0.09
N LYS A 49 -6.78 11.95 0.53
CA LYS A 49 -6.03 12.84 -0.35
C LYS A 49 -4.58 12.39 -0.34
N LEU A 50 -4.11 11.86 -1.46
CA LEU A 50 -2.81 11.22 -1.56
C LEU A 50 -1.90 12.02 -2.49
N ARG A 51 -0.64 12.19 -2.07
CA ARG A 51 0.40 12.65 -2.97
C ARG A 51 1.10 11.40 -3.53
N LEU A 52 1.01 11.20 -4.84
CA LEU A 52 1.59 10.06 -5.52
C LEU A 52 2.93 10.44 -6.17
N MET A 53 3.97 9.70 -5.83
CA MET A 53 5.31 9.88 -6.39
C MET A 53 5.79 8.59 -7.07
N LEU A 54 5.30 8.36 -8.29
CA LEU A 54 5.79 7.24 -9.10
C LEU A 54 7.18 7.55 -9.63
N PRO A 55 8.09 6.57 -9.66
CA PRO A 55 9.42 6.74 -10.25
C PRO A 55 9.30 7.22 -11.70
N ASN A 56 10.10 8.23 -12.05
CA ASN A 56 10.18 8.80 -13.40
C ASN A 56 8.88 9.44 -13.90
N GLN A 57 7.97 9.79 -13.00
CA GLN A 57 6.73 10.47 -13.33
C GLN A 57 6.59 11.74 -12.50
N PRO A 58 5.86 12.75 -13.00
CA PRO A 58 5.56 13.94 -12.20
C PRO A 58 4.76 13.56 -10.96
N GLU A 59 4.99 14.29 -9.88
CA GLU A 59 4.19 14.18 -8.67
C GLU A 59 2.73 14.50 -8.98
N THR A 60 1.81 13.70 -8.44
CA THR A 60 0.38 13.83 -8.70
C THR A 60 -0.40 13.77 -7.39
N GLU A 61 -1.41 14.64 -7.27
CA GLU A 61 -2.35 14.56 -6.16
C GLU A 61 -3.56 13.73 -6.57
N LEU A 62 -3.96 12.79 -5.72
CA LEU A 62 -5.10 11.90 -5.97
C LEU A 62 -6.14 12.05 -4.88
N LEU A 63 -7.41 11.98 -5.28
CA LEU A 63 -8.51 11.79 -4.35
C LEU A 63 -9.00 10.35 -4.51
N ALA A 64 -9.00 9.62 -3.41
CA ALA A 64 -9.38 8.22 -3.38
C ALA A 64 -10.52 8.00 -2.38
N THR A 65 -11.36 7.02 -2.64
CA THR A 65 -12.43 6.62 -1.72
C THR A 65 -12.11 5.24 -1.18
N VAL A 66 -12.04 5.11 0.14
CA VAL A 66 -11.85 3.79 0.77
C VAL A 66 -13.11 2.96 0.54
N THR A 67 -12.95 1.80 -0.08
CA THR A 67 -14.07 0.93 -0.43
C THR A 67 -14.18 -0.28 0.47
N ASP A 68 -13.05 -0.74 1.02
CA ASP A 68 -13.03 -1.91 1.87
C ASP A 68 -11.79 -1.89 2.76
N TRP A 69 -11.90 -2.47 3.94
CA TRP A 69 -10.76 -2.69 4.82
C TRP A 69 -11.10 -3.72 5.88
N THR A 70 -10.11 -4.54 6.21
CA THR A 70 -10.21 -5.58 7.23
C THR A 70 -8.90 -5.57 8.03
N PRO A 71 -8.95 -5.36 9.35
CA PRO A 71 -7.75 -5.34 10.18
C PRO A 71 -6.89 -6.58 9.98
N ASN A 72 -5.58 -6.38 9.84
CA ASN A 72 -4.57 -7.40 9.60
C ASN A 72 -4.64 -8.08 8.24
N GLU A 73 -5.54 -7.68 7.35
CA GLU A 73 -5.74 -8.34 6.06
C GLU A 73 -5.70 -7.43 4.85
N ALA A 74 -6.44 -6.30 4.87
CA ALA A 74 -6.58 -5.52 3.64
C ALA A 74 -7.01 -4.08 3.84
N ILE A 75 -6.57 -3.22 2.93
CA ILE A 75 -7.10 -1.87 2.70
C ILE A 75 -7.26 -1.70 1.20
N HIS A 76 -8.46 -1.32 0.76
CA HIS A 76 -8.76 -1.06 -0.66
C HIS A 76 -9.29 0.36 -0.82
N TRP A 77 -8.86 1.04 -1.89
CA TRP A 77 -9.47 2.30 -2.29
C TRP A 77 -9.59 2.39 -3.80
N ARG A 78 -10.50 3.22 -4.25
CA ARG A 78 -10.73 3.45 -5.68
C ARG A 78 -10.38 4.87 -6.07
N THR A 79 -9.94 5.04 -7.31
CA THR A 79 -9.76 6.35 -7.94
C THR A 79 -10.41 6.36 -9.31
N SER A 80 -10.67 7.56 -9.82
CA SER A 80 -11.24 7.78 -11.15
C SER A 80 -10.51 8.92 -11.81
N HIS A 81 -10.14 8.72 -13.06
CA HIS A 81 -9.38 9.68 -13.85
C HIS A 81 -10.00 9.84 -15.23
N VAL A 82 -9.69 10.98 -15.89
CA VAL A 82 -10.12 11.27 -17.26
C VAL A 82 -11.63 11.13 -17.39
N GLY A 83 -12.38 11.78 -16.47
CA GLY A 83 -13.85 11.78 -16.52
C GLY A 83 -14.49 10.41 -16.33
N GLY A 84 -13.78 9.47 -15.69
CA GLY A 84 -14.30 8.11 -15.47
C GLY A 84 -13.87 7.10 -16.53
N PHE A 85 -13.13 7.52 -17.56
CA PHE A 85 -12.62 6.61 -18.58
C PHE A 85 -11.46 5.75 -18.10
N VAL A 86 -10.85 6.08 -16.95
CA VAL A 86 -9.89 5.25 -16.24
C VAL A 86 -10.35 5.15 -14.79
N ARG A 87 -10.61 3.93 -14.33
CA ARG A 87 -10.98 3.65 -12.94
C ARG A 87 -9.99 2.66 -12.37
N THR A 88 -9.62 2.86 -11.11
CA THR A 88 -8.67 1.97 -10.46
C THR A 88 -9.16 1.51 -9.11
N VAL A 89 -8.77 0.30 -8.74
CA VAL A 89 -8.85 -0.20 -7.36
C VAL A 89 -7.43 -0.49 -6.91
N ARG A 90 -6.99 0.25 -5.92
CA ARG A 90 -5.68 0.08 -5.29
C ARG A 90 -5.86 -0.77 -4.04
N TYR A 91 -4.95 -1.69 -3.81
CA TYR A 91 -5.05 -2.55 -2.64
C TYR A 91 -3.69 -2.77 -1.97
N LEU A 92 -3.74 -2.88 -0.65
CA LEU A 92 -2.67 -3.33 0.21
C LEU A 92 -3.23 -4.55 0.94
N GLU A 93 -2.58 -5.71 0.80
CA GLU A 93 -3.10 -6.96 1.35
C GLU A 93 -2.02 -7.71 2.14
N ILE A 94 -2.43 -8.34 3.21
CA ILE A 94 -1.56 -9.09 4.11
C ILE A 94 -2.11 -10.49 4.24
N GLU A 95 -1.27 -11.50 3.98
CA GLU A 95 -1.62 -12.90 4.15
C GLU A 95 -0.74 -13.49 5.24
N ALA A 96 -1.33 -13.81 6.38
CA ALA A 96 -0.61 -14.44 7.49
C ALA A 96 -0.17 -15.85 7.09
N MET A 97 1.13 -16.13 7.23
CA MET A 97 1.68 -17.46 6.93
C MET A 97 2.03 -18.22 8.20
N SER A 98 2.37 -17.48 9.26
CA SER A 98 2.66 -18.02 10.59
C SER A 98 2.49 -16.90 11.61
N ASP A 99 2.77 -17.20 12.88
CA ASP A 99 2.71 -16.19 13.95
C ASP A 99 3.80 -15.11 13.82
N VAL A 100 4.83 -15.36 13.00
CA VAL A 100 6.01 -14.48 12.87
C VAL A 100 6.35 -14.15 11.42
N GLY A 101 5.46 -14.49 10.48
CA GLY A 101 5.71 -14.24 9.06
C GLY A 101 4.42 -14.08 8.27
N CYS A 102 4.50 -13.27 7.23
CA CYS A 102 3.36 -13.01 6.34
C CYS A 102 3.85 -12.65 4.94
N ILE A 103 2.90 -12.57 4.01
CA ILE A 103 3.14 -12.03 2.66
C ILE A 103 2.41 -10.71 2.55
N PHE A 104 3.13 -9.68 2.11
CA PHE A 104 2.54 -8.39 1.80
C PHE A 104 2.43 -8.24 0.29
N SER A 105 1.22 -7.93 -0.18
CA SER A 105 0.93 -7.67 -1.59
C SER A 105 0.39 -6.26 -1.74
N ASN A 106 0.85 -5.56 -2.75
CA ASN A 106 0.21 -4.31 -3.12
C ASN A 106 0.12 -4.22 -4.63
N GLY A 107 -1.00 -3.70 -5.10
CA GLY A 107 -1.24 -3.64 -6.53
C GLY A 107 -2.38 -2.72 -6.87
N GLU A 108 -2.67 -2.66 -8.15
CA GLU A 108 -3.73 -1.82 -8.68
C GLU A 108 -4.39 -2.50 -9.87
N ILE A 109 -5.72 -2.46 -9.89
CA ILE A 109 -6.54 -3.00 -10.97
C ILE A 109 -7.08 -1.82 -11.76
N PHE A 110 -6.77 -1.78 -13.05
CA PHE A 110 -7.17 -0.71 -13.97
C PHE A 110 -8.32 -1.18 -14.84
N SER A 111 -9.35 -0.35 -14.97
CA SER A 111 -10.50 -0.61 -15.84
C SER A 111 -10.94 0.68 -16.53
N GLY A 112 -11.80 0.54 -17.55
CA GLY A 112 -12.28 1.67 -18.36
C GLY A 112 -11.64 1.67 -19.73
N VAL A 113 -12.28 2.41 -20.66
CA VAL A 113 -11.91 2.37 -22.08
C VAL A 113 -10.51 2.90 -22.38
N LEU A 114 -9.98 3.79 -21.53
CA LEU A 114 -8.63 4.33 -21.70
C LEU A 114 -7.57 3.65 -20.83
N SER A 115 -7.97 2.65 -20.03
CA SER A 115 -7.05 2.02 -19.07
C SER A 115 -5.86 1.34 -19.74
N GLY A 116 -6.07 0.68 -20.89
CA GLY A 116 -5.00 0.01 -21.61
C GLY A 116 -3.86 0.93 -22.03
N ALA A 117 -4.20 2.13 -22.52
CA ALA A 117 -3.21 3.12 -22.92
C ALA A 117 -2.43 3.66 -21.71
N VAL A 118 -3.14 3.94 -20.61
CA VAL A 118 -2.52 4.43 -19.37
C VAL A 118 -1.57 3.39 -18.78
N VAL A 119 -2.01 2.13 -18.69
CA VAL A 119 -1.19 1.04 -18.15
C VAL A 119 0.06 0.84 -19.01
N ARG A 120 -0.07 0.84 -20.35
CA ARG A 120 1.06 0.67 -21.25
C ARG A 120 2.13 1.73 -20.98
N ARG A 121 1.70 2.97 -20.78
CA ARG A 121 2.60 4.09 -20.54
C ARG A 121 3.25 4.03 -19.16
N LEU A 122 2.49 3.68 -18.12
CA LEU A 122 2.92 3.79 -16.73
C LEU A 122 3.45 2.48 -16.13
N LYS A 123 3.31 1.35 -16.81
CA LYS A 123 3.63 0.04 -16.25
C LYS A 123 5.02 -0.07 -15.61
N PRO A 124 6.12 0.40 -16.24
CA PRO A 124 7.43 0.32 -15.60
C PRO A 124 7.49 1.11 -14.28
N SER A 125 6.91 2.32 -14.28
CA SER A 125 6.89 3.18 -13.08
C SER A 125 6.01 2.58 -11.98
N LEU A 126 4.86 1.99 -12.35
CA LEU A 126 3.96 1.33 -11.42
C LEU A 126 4.65 0.12 -10.77
N ARG A 127 5.31 -0.71 -11.55
CA ARG A 127 6.04 -1.86 -11.02
C ARG A 127 7.14 -1.45 -10.05
N GLN A 128 7.93 -0.44 -10.41
CA GLN A 128 8.98 0.07 -9.54
C GLN A 128 8.42 0.69 -8.27
N GLY A 129 7.35 1.47 -8.41
CA GLY A 129 6.71 2.12 -7.27
C GLY A 129 6.11 1.11 -6.28
N PHE A 130 5.43 0.09 -6.78
CA PHE A 130 4.84 -0.94 -5.93
C PHE A 130 5.91 -1.80 -5.25
N ALA A 131 7.00 -2.11 -5.97
CA ALA A 131 8.15 -2.80 -5.37
C ALA A 131 8.78 -1.96 -4.26
N ALA A 132 9.01 -0.68 -4.50
CA ALA A 132 9.58 0.23 -3.50
C ALA A 132 8.69 0.33 -2.26
N LEU A 133 7.36 0.41 -2.44
CA LEU A 133 6.42 0.42 -1.33
C LEU A 133 6.48 -0.89 -0.53
N GLY A 134 6.46 -2.02 -1.23
CA GLY A 134 6.53 -3.34 -0.59
C GLY A 134 7.80 -3.51 0.24
N GLU A 135 8.94 -3.13 -0.32
CA GLU A 135 10.22 -3.20 0.38
C GLU A 135 10.26 -2.27 1.60
N ALA A 136 9.72 -1.06 1.47
CA ALA A 136 9.65 -0.11 2.58
C ALA A 136 8.76 -0.63 3.72
N VAL A 137 7.60 -1.22 3.39
CA VAL A 137 6.72 -1.85 4.38
C VAL A 137 7.45 -2.99 5.09
N ARG A 138 8.10 -3.88 4.33
CA ARG A 138 8.87 -4.99 4.89
C ARG A 138 9.93 -4.49 5.86
N ASP A 139 10.75 -3.55 5.41
CA ASP A 139 11.87 -3.06 6.20
C ASP A 139 11.39 -2.40 7.50
N ARG A 140 10.32 -1.60 7.41
CA ARG A 140 9.73 -0.96 8.57
C ARG A 140 9.13 -1.97 9.54
N ALA A 141 8.34 -2.92 9.03
CA ALA A 141 7.69 -3.93 9.85
C ALA A 141 8.70 -4.85 10.55
N GLU A 142 9.72 -5.28 9.81
CA GLU A 142 10.76 -6.14 10.39
C GLU A 142 11.56 -5.41 11.46
N ALA A 143 11.85 -4.12 11.25
CA ALA A 143 12.54 -3.30 12.26
C ALA A 143 11.68 -3.16 13.53
N LEU A 144 10.41 -2.85 13.39
CA LEU A 144 9.48 -2.73 14.52
C LEU A 144 9.34 -4.06 15.27
N TRP A 145 9.25 -5.15 14.54
CA TRP A 145 9.13 -6.47 15.17
C TRP A 145 10.38 -6.82 15.98
N ARG A 146 11.57 -6.54 15.45
CA ARG A 146 12.81 -6.74 16.18
C ARG A 146 12.89 -5.89 17.46
N GLU A 147 12.47 -4.62 17.37
CA GLU A 147 12.42 -3.73 18.54
C GLU A 147 11.46 -4.26 19.60
N GLN A 148 10.27 -4.73 19.21
CA GLN A 148 9.30 -5.31 20.14
C GLN A 148 9.83 -6.57 20.79
N ALA A 149 10.51 -7.43 20.05
CA ALA A 149 11.13 -8.64 20.57
C ALA A 149 12.23 -8.31 21.57
N GLN A 150 13.09 -7.32 21.27
CA GLN A 150 14.13 -6.87 22.19
C GLN A 150 13.55 -6.26 23.46
N ALA A 151 12.52 -5.41 23.33
CA ALA A 151 11.86 -4.81 24.48
C ALA A 151 11.25 -5.87 25.40
N THR A 152 10.62 -6.90 24.83
CA THR A 152 10.06 -8.02 25.60
C THR A 152 11.19 -8.78 26.33
N THR A 153 12.31 -9.05 25.67
CA THR A 153 13.45 -9.74 26.27
C THR A 153 14.06 -8.93 27.42
N LEU A 154 14.24 -7.62 27.21
CA LEU A 154 14.82 -6.73 28.23
C LEU A 154 13.85 -6.44 29.36
N GLY A 155 12.55 -6.48 29.10
CA GLY A 155 11.51 -6.25 30.10
C GLY A 155 11.12 -7.49 30.90
N ALA A 156 11.63 -8.68 30.54
CA ALA A 156 11.33 -9.92 31.25
C ALA A 156 12.04 -9.93 32.62
N PRO A 157 11.34 -10.30 33.71
CA PRO A 157 11.99 -10.42 35.03
C PRO A 157 12.95 -11.58 35.09
#